data_9de264c762060f19e667a4c0790b72cb
#
_entry.id   9de264c762060f19e667a4c0790b72cb
#
_cell.length_a   1.000
_cell.length_b   1.000
_cell.length_c   1.000
_cell.angle_alpha   90.00
_cell.angle_beta   90.00
_cell.angle_gamma   90.00
#
_symmetry.space_group_name_H-M   'P 1'
#
loop_
_entity.id
_entity.type
_entity.pdbx_description
1 polymer ?
#
loop_
_entity_poly.entity_id
_entity_poly.type
_entity_poly.pdbx_seq_one_letter_code
_entity_poly.pdbx_strand_id
1 'polypeptide(L)'
;MSNKDELAGILAGELNKQFKSHQVAYFLDGAQQTPTDITDWVSTGSTLLDLAISNRPDGGLAAGRITEINGLEGTGKSLIGAHALASTQKKGGLAVYIDTESAVSAEFLQSIGVDTKSMMYIHLETVEDIFDAIETIVTKIRESDNDRLVTILVDSLAAASTKVEMDADFDKDGWATSKAIVLSKAMRKITQLTARQKVCLIFTNQLRQKMGVMFGDPWTTSGGKALPFHASTRIRLKNMGQIKDTKKNTIGIKIRAQVIKNRLGPPLRSAEFPLYFDKGIDDFGSWLTIMKDHKLVKQ
;
A
#
# COMPACT_ATOMS: atom_id res chain seq x y z
N MET A 1 -3.11 -27.72 -27.39
CA MET A 1 -2.06 -28.21 -26.47
C MET A 1 -0.83 -27.38 -26.73
N SER A 2 -0.39 -26.58 -25.75
CA SER A 2 0.83 -25.77 -25.87
C SER A 2 2.02 -26.73 -25.98
N ASN A 3 2.83 -26.58 -27.05
CA ASN A 3 4.08 -27.33 -27.22
C ASN A 3 5.05 -26.81 -26.14
N LYS A 4 5.02 -27.40 -24.94
CA LYS A 4 6.05 -27.13 -23.93
C LYS A 4 7.36 -27.66 -24.49
N ASP A 5 8.38 -26.83 -24.48
CA ASP A 5 9.73 -27.27 -24.79
C ASP A 5 10.09 -28.42 -23.83
N GLU A 6 10.35 -29.62 -24.36
CA GLU A 6 10.63 -30.83 -23.59
C GLU A 6 11.87 -30.64 -22.68
N LEU A 7 12.89 -29.94 -23.17
CA LEU A 7 14.08 -29.59 -22.39
C LEU A 7 13.74 -28.68 -21.21
N ALA A 8 12.90 -27.66 -21.42
CA ALA A 8 12.45 -26.77 -20.35
C ALA A 8 11.68 -27.52 -19.26
N GLY A 9 10.87 -28.53 -19.68
CA GLY A 9 10.16 -29.40 -18.75
C GLY A 9 11.09 -30.25 -17.88
N ILE A 10 12.10 -30.87 -18.49
CA ILE A 10 13.13 -31.68 -17.79
C ILE A 10 13.91 -30.80 -16.80
N LEU A 11 14.39 -29.63 -17.24
CA LEU A 11 15.15 -28.70 -16.39
C LEU A 11 14.33 -28.18 -15.21
N ALA A 12 13.08 -27.82 -15.43
CA ALA A 12 12.17 -27.40 -14.36
C ALA A 12 11.97 -28.52 -13.33
N GLY A 13 11.79 -29.74 -13.79
CA GLY A 13 11.67 -30.92 -12.92
C GLY A 13 12.93 -31.18 -12.08
N GLU A 14 14.11 -31.07 -12.68
CA GLU A 14 15.39 -31.24 -11.96
C GLU A 14 15.65 -30.13 -10.94
N LEU A 15 15.42 -28.86 -11.31
CA LEU A 15 15.54 -27.73 -10.38
C LEU A 15 14.61 -27.89 -9.18
N ASN A 16 13.36 -28.28 -9.39
CA ASN A 16 12.41 -28.48 -8.31
C ASN A 16 12.78 -29.69 -7.41
N LYS A 17 13.45 -30.71 -7.95
CA LYS A 17 14.01 -31.82 -7.15
C LYS A 17 15.24 -31.37 -6.34
N GLN A 18 16.09 -30.53 -6.92
CA GLN A 18 17.30 -30.00 -6.24
C GLN A 18 16.92 -29.12 -5.05
N PHE A 19 15.93 -28.25 -5.21
CA PHE A 19 15.46 -27.31 -4.17
C PHE A 19 14.27 -27.88 -3.40
N LYS A 20 14.46 -29.00 -2.69
CA LYS A 20 13.44 -29.79 -2.00
C LYS A 20 12.51 -29.01 -1.04
N SER A 21 12.92 -27.83 -0.55
CA SER A 21 12.17 -27.04 0.42
C SER A 21 10.98 -26.27 -0.18
N HIS A 22 11.03 -25.98 -1.48
CA HIS A 22 9.94 -25.26 -2.19
C HIS A 22 10.14 -25.34 -3.70
N GLN A 23 9.05 -25.23 -4.45
CA GLN A 23 9.10 -25.14 -5.90
C GLN A 23 9.78 -23.84 -6.34
N VAL A 24 10.76 -23.92 -7.24
CA VAL A 24 11.54 -22.77 -7.74
C VAL A 24 11.32 -22.50 -9.23
N ALA A 25 10.95 -23.52 -10.00
CA ALA A 25 10.71 -23.43 -11.44
C ALA A 25 9.24 -23.60 -11.77
N TYR A 26 8.68 -22.66 -12.53
CA TYR A 26 7.27 -22.58 -12.93
C TYR A 26 7.16 -22.30 -14.41
N PHE A 27 6.07 -22.74 -15.03
CA PHE A 27 5.63 -22.24 -16.33
C PHE A 27 4.53 -21.18 -16.12
N LEU A 28 4.63 -20.07 -16.84
CA LEU A 28 3.64 -18.98 -16.75
C LEU A 28 2.50 -19.20 -17.75
N ASP A 29 2.00 -20.44 -17.83
CA ASP A 29 0.95 -20.87 -18.73
C ASP A 29 -0.45 -20.90 -18.08
N GLY A 30 -0.55 -20.48 -16.82
CA GLY A 30 -1.78 -20.49 -16.04
C GLY A 30 -2.21 -21.86 -15.53
N ALA A 31 -1.45 -22.94 -15.82
CA ALA A 31 -1.80 -24.30 -15.40
C ALA A 31 -1.58 -24.52 -13.88
N GLN A 32 -0.73 -23.72 -13.26
CA GLN A 32 -0.47 -23.77 -11.82
C GLN A 32 -0.27 -22.37 -11.25
N GLN A 33 -0.60 -22.21 -9.98
CA GLN A 33 -0.40 -20.94 -9.28
C GLN A 33 1.10 -20.66 -9.10
N THR A 34 1.51 -19.46 -9.40
CA THR A 34 2.90 -18.99 -9.28
C THR A 34 3.03 -17.92 -8.18
N PRO A 35 4.23 -17.68 -7.65
CA PRO A 35 4.45 -16.59 -6.69
C PRO A 35 4.15 -15.20 -7.23
N THR A 36 4.04 -15.05 -8.57
CA THR A 36 3.73 -13.78 -9.22
C THR A 36 2.23 -13.53 -9.36
N ASP A 37 1.39 -14.54 -9.20
CA ASP A 37 -0.04 -14.43 -9.36
C ASP A 37 -0.68 -13.64 -8.22
N ILE A 38 -1.61 -12.80 -8.59
CA ILE A 38 -2.39 -12.01 -7.66
C ILE A 38 -3.73 -12.69 -7.50
N THR A 39 -4.00 -13.17 -6.30
CA THR A 39 -5.24 -13.87 -5.96
C THR A 39 -6.34 -12.92 -5.56
N ASP A 40 -5.99 -11.83 -4.87
CA ASP A 40 -6.92 -10.88 -4.31
C ASP A 40 -6.52 -9.43 -4.56
N TRP A 41 -7.53 -8.58 -4.63
CA TRP A 41 -7.40 -7.15 -4.77
C TRP A 41 -8.14 -6.45 -3.63
N VAL A 42 -7.60 -5.35 -3.15
CA VAL A 42 -8.16 -4.54 -2.06
C VAL A 42 -8.47 -3.16 -2.61
N SER A 43 -9.74 -2.76 -2.56
CA SER A 43 -10.15 -1.44 -3.03
C SER A 43 -9.59 -0.32 -2.16
N THR A 44 -9.20 0.76 -2.78
CA THR A 44 -8.77 2.01 -2.13
C THR A 44 -9.94 2.87 -1.65
N GLY A 45 -11.17 2.45 -1.91
CA GLY A 45 -12.39 3.25 -1.71
C GLY A 45 -12.71 4.18 -2.87
N SER A 46 -11.81 4.30 -3.85
CA SER A 46 -12.05 5.00 -5.11
C SER A 46 -11.92 4.03 -6.28
N THR A 47 -13.02 3.72 -6.93
CA THR A 47 -13.04 2.83 -8.11
C THR A 47 -12.17 3.40 -9.25
N LEU A 48 -12.10 4.71 -9.37
CA LEU A 48 -11.23 5.37 -10.36
C LEU A 48 -9.75 5.13 -10.08
N LEU A 49 -9.35 5.19 -8.80
CA LEU A 49 -7.98 4.88 -8.41
C LEU A 49 -7.69 3.38 -8.57
N ASP A 50 -8.64 2.53 -8.21
CA ASP A 50 -8.53 1.07 -8.39
C ASP A 50 -8.32 0.69 -9.86
N LEU A 51 -9.07 1.32 -10.78
CA LEU A 51 -8.86 1.19 -12.23
C LEU A 51 -7.50 1.73 -12.68
N ALA A 52 -7.08 2.88 -12.14
CA ALA A 52 -5.77 3.46 -12.47
C ALA A 52 -4.60 2.54 -12.08
N ILE A 53 -4.74 1.79 -10.97
CA ILE A 53 -3.73 0.85 -10.47
C ILE A 53 -3.76 -0.47 -11.27
N SER A 54 -4.92 -1.13 -11.31
CA SER A 54 -5.03 -2.53 -11.73
C SER A 54 -5.61 -2.73 -13.13
N ASN A 55 -6.28 -1.72 -13.67
CA ASN A 55 -7.06 -1.80 -14.90
C ASN A 55 -8.16 -2.88 -14.85
N ARG A 56 -8.75 -3.11 -13.68
CA ARG A 56 -9.77 -4.12 -13.42
C ARG A 56 -10.97 -3.51 -12.71
N PRO A 57 -12.22 -3.93 -13.00
CA PRO A 57 -13.42 -3.41 -12.33
C PRO A 57 -13.38 -3.58 -10.80
N ASP A 58 -12.99 -4.78 -10.33
CA ASP A 58 -12.89 -5.11 -8.90
C ASP A 58 -11.42 -5.15 -8.45
N GLY A 59 -10.63 -4.21 -8.93
CA GLY A 59 -9.19 -4.15 -8.70
C GLY A 59 -8.80 -3.36 -7.47
N GLY A 60 -7.69 -2.62 -7.60
CA GLY A 60 -7.11 -1.81 -6.54
C GLY A 60 -5.71 -2.27 -6.15
N LEU A 61 -5.45 -2.35 -4.85
CA LEU A 61 -4.17 -2.79 -4.29
C LEU A 61 -4.06 -4.32 -4.32
N ALA A 62 -2.93 -4.84 -4.76
CA ALA A 62 -2.77 -6.28 -4.92
C ALA A 62 -2.32 -6.97 -3.63
N ALA A 63 -2.97 -8.06 -3.25
CA ALA A 63 -2.46 -8.98 -2.25
C ALA A 63 -1.13 -9.61 -2.74
N GLY A 64 -0.20 -9.83 -1.81
CA GLY A 64 1.16 -10.28 -2.13
C GLY A 64 2.08 -9.17 -2.65
N ARG A 65 1.69 -7.91 -2.52
CA ARG A 65 2.48 -6.76 -2.99
C ARG A 65 2.57 -5.66 -1.95
N ILE A 66 3.65 -4.90 -2.07
CA ILE A 66 3.88 -3.70 -1.24
C ILE A 66 3.44 -2.48 -2.04
N THR A 67 2.62 -1.64 -1.41
CA THR A 67 2.19 -0.34 -1.91
C THR A 67 2.72 0.77 -1.02
N GLU A 68 3.29 1.82 -1.62
CA GLU A 68 3.61 3.08 -0.94
C GLU A 68 2.60 4.15 -1.35
N ILE A 69 1.95 4.77 -0.36
CA ILE A 69 1.11 5.96 -0.53
C ILE A 69 1.88 7.15 0.04
N ASN A 70 2.28 8.08 -0.82
CA ASN A 70 3.05 9.24 -0.39
C ASN A 70 2.37 10.57 -0.78
N GLY A 71 2.66 11.62 -0.03
CA GLY A 71 2.11 12.94 -0.24
C GLY A 71 2.55 13.90 0.85
N LEU A 72 2.28 15.18 0.65
CA LEU A 72 2.44 16.20 1.69
C LEU A 72 1.45 15.94 2.82
N GLU A 73 1.59 16.66 3.91
CA GLU A 73 0.67 16.61 5.03
C GLU A 73 -0.76 16.96 4.59
N GLY A 74 -1.77 16.38 5.24
CA GLY A 74 -3.18 16.64 4.94
C GLY A 74 -3.66 16.22 3.54
N THR A 75 -2.96 15.32 2.83
CA THR A 75 -3.36 14.82 1.50
C THR A 75 -4.20 13.54 1.52
N GLY A 76 -4.59 13.03 2.70
CA GLY A 76 -5.48 11.87 2.82
C GLY A 76 -4.79 10.50 2.71
N LYS A 77 -3.48 10.41 2.98
CA LYS A 77 -2.72 9.14 2.96
C LYS A 77 -3.33 8.08 3.88
N SER A 78 -3.48 8.42 5.15
CA SER A 78 -4.07 7.56 6.19
C SER A 78 -5.50 7.15 5.85
N LEU A 79 -6.27 8.05 5.26
CA LEU A 79 -7.66 7.81 4.88
C LEU A 79 -7.77 6.77 3.74
N ILE A 80 -6.94 6.85 2.70
CA ILE A 80 -6.90 5.83 1.64
C ILE A 80 -6.47 4.47 2.23
N GLY A 81 -5.48 4.46 3.13
CA GLY A 81 -5.10 3.25 3.86
C GLY A 81 -6.25 2.65 4.65
N ALA A 82 -7.02 3.48 5.37
CA ALA A 82 -8.17 3.04 6.15
C ALA A 82 -9.32 2.51 5.27
N HIS A 83 -9.59 3.11 4.10
CA HIS A 83 -10.51 2.53 3.13
C HIS A 83 -10.08 1.14 2.65
N ALA A 84 -8.78 0.92 2.45
CA ALA A 84 -8.26 -0.41 2.12
C ALA A 84 -8.49 -1.42 3.26
N LEU A 85 -8.33 -1.01 4.52
CA LEU A 85 -8.66 -1.86 5.68
C LEU A 85 -10.17 -2.19 5.72
N ALA A 86 -11.04 -1.21 5.53
CA ALA A 86 -12.49 -1.42 5.45
C ALA A 86 -12.87 -2.37 4.30
N SER A 87 -12.23 -2.21 3.13
CA SER A 87 -12.42 -3.10 1.98
C SER A 87 -12.00 -4.54 2.31
N THR A 88 -10.89 -4.73 3.02
CA THR A 88 -10.43 -6.04 3.47
C THR A 88 -11.43 -6.71 4.39
N GLN A 89 -11.96 -5.98 5.37
CA GLN A 89 -12.97 -6.50 6.31
C GLN A 89 -14.28 -6.89 5.60
N LYS A 90 -14.71 -6.11 4.61
CA LYS A 90 -15.88 -6.44 3.77
C LYS A 90 -15.73 -7.76 3.02
N LYS A 91 -14.48 -8.17 2.74
CA LYS A 91 -14.14 -9.48 2.14
C LYS A 91 -13.91 -10.58 3.19
N GLY A 92 -14.19 -10.36 4.46
CA GLY A 92 -13.93 -11.29 5.55
C GLY A 92 -12.45 -11.42 5.95
N GLY A 93 -11.60 -10.53 5.41
CA GLY A 93 -10.18 -10.50 5.69
C GLY A 93 -9.83 -9.91 7.06
N LEU A 94 -8.56 -10.00 7.44
CA LEU A 94 -8.02 -9.36 8.62
C LEU A 94 -7.40 -8.01 8.28
N ALA A 95 -7.87 -6.97 8.95
CA ALA A 95 -7.33 -5.62 8.88
C ALA A 95 -6.39 -5.36 10.06
N VAL A 96 -5.18 -4.92 9.77
CA VAL A 96 -4.17 -4.56 10.76
C VAL A 96 -3.71 -3.13 10.53
N TYR A 97 -3.77 -2.29 11.56
CA TYR A 97 -3.27 -0.92 11.54
C TYR A 97 -2.08 -0.80 12.48
N ILE A 98 -0.91 -0.51 11.95
CA ILE A 98 0.30 -0.19 12.73
C ILE A 98 0.47 1.32 12.69
N ASP A 99 0.21 1.97 13.83
CA ASP A 99 0.30 3.42 14.02
C ASP A 99 1.64 3.79 14.65
N THR A 100 2.37 4.69 14.05
CA THR A 100 3.66 5.20 14.55
C THR A 100 3.57 6.66 15.03
N GLU A 101 2.43 7.32 14.80
CA GLU A 101 2.22 8.73 15.12
C GLU A 101 1.24 8.93 16.27
N SER A 102 0.56 7.89 16.73
CA SER A 102 -0.52 7.96 17.73
C SER A 102 -1.63 8.95 17.35
N ALA A 103 -1.91 9.08 16.05
CA ALA A 103 -2.74 10.15 15.51
C ALA A 103 -4.12 9.69 15.07
N VAL A 104 -4.40 8.39 15.05
CA VAL A 104 -5.66 7.84 14.54
C VAL A 104 -6.72 7.80 15.64
N SER A 105 -7.97 8.19 15.32
CA SER A 105 -9.12 8.00 16.21
C SER A 105 -10.03 6.88 15.71
N ALA A 106 -10.64 6.15 16.66
CA ALA A 106 -11.61 5.12 16.36
C ALA A 106 -12.85 5.68 15.63
N GLU A 107 -13.31 6.86 16.02
CA GLU A 107 -14.43 7.56 15.38
C GLU A 107 -14.16 7.86 13.90
N PHE A 108 -12.94 8.33 13.60
CA PHE A 108 -12.52 8.57 12.22
C PHE A 108 -12.54 7.26 11.40
N LEU A 109 -11.97 6.17 11.93
CA LEU A 109 -11.97 4.89 11.25
C LEU A 109 -13.39 4.36 11.01
N GLN A 110 -14.28 4.48 12.00
CA GLN A 110 -15.68 4.07 11.88
C GLN A 110 -16.44 4.90 10.82
N SER A 111 -16.15 6.20 10.70
CA SER A 111 -16.81 7.08 9.72
C SER A 111 -16.51 6.68 8.27
N ILE A 112 -15.35 6.03 8.04
CA ILE A 112 -14.97 5.48 6.73
C ILE A 112 -15.41 4.03 6.53
N GLY A 113 -16.04 3.41 7.52
CA GLY A 113 -16.58 2.06 7.43
C GLY A 113 -15.63 0.97 7.91
N VAL A 114 -14.59 1.30 8.69
CA VAL A 114 -13.76 0.30 9.37
C VAL A 114 -14.51 -0.22 10.60
N ASP A 115 -14.65 -1.52 10.71
CA ASP A 115 -15.07 -2.16 11.96
C ASP A 115 -13.90 -2.21 12.94
N THR A 116 -13.88 -1.27 13.87
CA THR A 116 -12.79 -1.14 14.86
C THR A 116 -12.78 -2.27 15.90
N LYS A 117 -13.87 -3.05 16.02
CA LYS A 117 -13.94 -4.18 16.94
C LYS A 117 -13.24 -5.42 16.39
N SER A 118 -13.16 -5.55 15.06
CA SER A 118 -12.51 -6.68 14.39
C SER A 118 -11.18 -6.29 13.74
N MET A 119 -10.74 -5.03 13.87
CA MET A 119 -9.44 -4.56 13.40
C MET A 119 -8.38 -4.72 14.50
N MET A 120 -7.20 -5.20 14.13
CA MET A 120 -6.04 -5.18 15.02
C MET A 120 -5.35 -3.81 14.94
N TYR A 121 -5.30 -3.10 16.06
CA TYR A 121 -4.54 -1.85 16.20
C TYR A 121 -3.27 -2.10 17.00
N ILE A 122 -2.14 -1.60 16.49
CA ILE A 122 -0.81 -1.78 17.08
C ILE A 122 -0.10 -0.44 17.07
N HIS A 123 0.44 -0.02 18.21
CA HIS A 123 1.29 1.15 18.32
C HIS A 123 2.74 0.74 18.44
N LEU A 124 3.59 1.21 17.53
CA LEU A 124 5.04 0.92 17.50
C LEU A 124 5.82 2.15 17.01
N GLU A 125 6.99 2.36 17.58
CA GLU A 125 7.81 3.55 17.34
C GLU A 125 9.05 3.27 16.50
N THR A 126 9.55 2.01 16.48
CA THR A 126 10.80 1.70 15.78
C THR A 126 10.57 0.87 14.51
N VAL A 127 11.42 1.12 13.51
CA VAL A 127 11.41 0.37 12.25
C VAL A 127 11.58 -1.12 12.50
N GLU A 128 12.49 -1.49 13.40
CA GLU A 128 12.78 -2.87 13.75
C GLU A 128 11.54 -3.57 14.28
N ASP A 129 10.86 -2.96 15.28
CA ASP A 129 9.66 -3.56 15.89
C ASP A 129 8.49 -3.64 14.92
N ILE A 130 8.34 -2.66 14.03
CA ILE A 130 7.33 -2.69 12.97
C ILE A 130 7.52 -3.92 12.07
N PHE A 131 8.75 -4.17 11.59
CA PHE A 131 9.00 -5.29 10.69
C PHE A 131 8.95 -6.64 11.41
N ASP A 132 9.37 -6.73 12.65
CA ASP A 132 9.24 -7.93 13.50
C ASP A 132 7.75 -8.24 13.78
N ALA A 133 6.93 -7.23 14.04
CA ALA A 133 5.48 -7.38 14.19
C ALA A 133 4.82 -7.89 12.90
N ILE A 134 5.14 -7.30 11.75
CA ILE A 134 4.60 -7.76 10.45
C ILE A 134 4.95 -9.23 10.23
N GLU A 135 6.19 -9.64 10.47
CA GLU A 135 6.62 -11.03 10.31
C GLU A 135 5.85 -11.98 11.24
N THR A 136 5.74 -11.61 12.51
CA THR A 136 5.02 -12.39 13.52
C THR A 136 3.55 -12.57 13.17
N ILE A 137 2.86 -11.47 12.80
CA ILE A 137 1.45 -11.49 12.43
C ILE A 137 1.23 -12.40 11.22
N VAL A 138 2.01 -12.21 10.16
CA VAL A 138 1.86 -12.98 8.92
C VAL A 138 2.11 -14.46 9.16
N THR A 139 3.15 -14.80 9.94
CA THR A 139 3.47 -16.20 10.26
C THR A 139 2.34 -16.85 11.07
N LYS A 140 1.86 -16.18 12.11
CA LYS A 140 0.80 -16.73 13.00
C LYS A 140 -0.54 -16.89 12.29
N ILE A 141 -0.90 -15.96 11.40
CA ILE A 141 -2.15 -16.06 10.65
C ILE A 141 -2.07 -17.27 9.70
N ARG A 142 -0.95 -17.49 9.03
CA ARG A 142 -0.79 -18.60 8.09
C ARG A 142 -0.70 -19.97 8.79
N GLU A 143 -0.31 -20.01 10.05
CA GLU A 143 -0.40 -21.21 10.87
C GLU A 143 -1.86 -21.57 11.23
N SER A 144 -2.75 -20.57 11.36
CA SER A 144 -4.14 -20.75 11.81
C SER A 144 -5.16 -20.71 10.65
N ASP A 145 -4.93 -19.89 9.63
CA ASP A 145 -5.84 -19.68 8.50
C ASP A 145 -5.04 -19.28 7.25
N ASN A 146 -4.71 -20.26 6.42
CA ASN A 146 -3.81 -20.11 5.27
C ASN A 146 -4.35 -19.22 4.15
N ASP A 147 -5.67 -19.16 3.98
CA ASP A 147 -6.29 -18.52 2.81
C ASP A 147 -6.86 -17.13 3.11
N ARG A 148 -6.91 -16.74 4.37
CA ARG A 148 -7.50 -15.46 4.77
C ARG A 148 -6.77 -14.27 4.16
N LEU A 149 -7.52 -13.35 3.53
CA LEU A 149 -6.97 -12.06 3.07
C LEU A 149 -6.49 -11.26 4.27
N VAL A 150 -5.27 -10.74 4.18
CA VAL A 150 -4.66 -9.90 5.23
C VAL A 150 -4.18 -8.60 4.61
N THR A 151 -4.61 -7.49 5.19
CA THR A 151 -4.07 -6.15 4.84
C THR A 151 -3.45 -5.53 6.07
N ILE A 152 -2.19 -5.11 5.93
CA ILE A 152 -1.43 -4.41 6.97
C ILE A 152 -1.13 -3.00 6.46
N LEU A 153 -1.60 -2.00 7.20
CA LEU A 153 -1.27 -0.60 7.00
C LEU A 153 -0.26 -0.15 8.04
N VAL A 154 0.85 0.43 7.59
CA VAL A 154 1.84 1.09 8.45
C VAL A 154 1.74 2.60 8.22
N ASP A 155 1.35 3.36 9.22
CA ASP A 155 1.10 4.80 9.14
C ASP A 155 1.81 5.53 10.28
N SER A 156 2.92 6.18 10.00
CA SER A 156 3.67 6.28 8.74
C SER A 156 5.12 5.78 8.93
N LEU A 157 5.72 5.27 7.87
CA LEU A 157 7.14 4.91 7.91
C LEU A 157 8.06 6.14 8.14
N ALA A 158 7.55 7.34 7.81
CA ALA A 158 8.29 8.59 8.02
C ALA A 158 8.53 8.88 9.51
N ALA A 159 7.55 8.63 10.36
CA ALA A 159 7.61 8.91 11.80
C ALA A 159 8.42 7.88 12.59
N ALA A 160 8.49 6.63 12.13
CA ALA A 160 9.24 5.60 12.83
C ALA A 160 10.73 5.94 12.95
N SER A 161 11.32 5.73 14.12
CA SER A 161 12.75 5.84 14.40
C SER A 161 13.46 4.48 14.27
N THR A 162 14.76 4.40 14.47
CA THR A 162 15.47 3.13 14.69
C THR A 162 15.73 2.94 16.19
N LYS A 163 15.94 1.70 16.64
CA LYS A 163 16.31 1.44 18.06
C LYS A 163 17.54 2.23 18.46
N VAL A 164 18.54 2.27 17.58
CA VAL A 164 19.79 3.03 17.82
C VAL A 164 19.51 4.54 17.94
N GLU A 165 18.54 5.07 17.19
CA GLU A 165 18.13 6.48 17.26
C GLU A 165 17.38 6.79 18.56
N MET A 166 16.55 5.86 19.04
CA MET A 166 15.83 5.99 20.30
C MET A 166 16.73 5.94 21.52
N ASP A 167 17.81 5.15 21.49
CA ASP A 167 18.76 4.98 22.59
C ASP A 167 19.87 6.05 22.60
N ALA A 168 19.91 6.95 21.62
CA ALA A 168 20.97 7.93 21.49
C ALA A 168 20.65 9.26 22.13
N ASP A 169 21.70 9.96 22.59
CA ASP A 169 21.63 11.34 23.05
C ASP A 169 21.25 12.28 21.89
N PHE A 170 20.50 13.35 22.19
CA PHE A 170 20.00 14.33 21.20
C PHE A 170 21.10 15.06 20.41
N ASP A 171 22.33 15.03 20.89
CA ASP A 171 23.46 15.77 20.32
C ASP A 171 24.23 15.03 19.20
N LYS A 172 23.80 13.80 18.82
CA LYS A 172 24.51 12.99 17.81
C LYS A 172 23.84 13.08 16.44
N ASP A 173 24.63 13.40 15.43
CA ASP A 173 24.23 13.43 14.02
C ASP A 173 24.43 12.08 13.32
N GLY A 174 23.71 11.85 12.19
CA GLY A 174 23.96 10.69 11.31
C GLY A 174 22.86 9.63 11.24
N TRP A 175 21.76 9.80 11.92
CA TRP A 175 20.66 8.85 12.06
C TRP A 175 19.93 8.49 10.76
N ALA A 176 19.87 9.42 9.80
CA ALA A 176 19.21 9.17 8.51
C ALA A 176 19.84 8.01 7.72
N THR A 177 21.17 7.83 7.84
CA THR A 177 21.89 6.72 7.22
C THR A 177 21.58 5.40 7.92
N SER A 178 21.51 5.39 9.26
CA SER A 178 21.15 4.22 10.04
C SER A 178 19.76 3.70 9.66
N LYS A 179 18.76 4.57 9.63
CA LYS A 179 17.39 4.23 9.21
C LYS A 179 17.34 3.64 7.79
N ALA A 180 18.08 4.20 6.85
CA ALA A 180 18.13 3.70 5.48
C ALA A 180 18.74 2.28 5.38
N ILE A 181 19.77 1.96 6.20
CA ILE A 181 20.39 0.64 6.26
C ILE A 181 19.42 -0.39 6.83
N VAL A 182 18.78 -0.08 7.97
CA VAL A 182 17.80 -0.95 8.63
C VAL A 182 16.64 -1.24 7.68
N LEU A 183 16.06 -0.20 7.08
CA LEU A 183 14.98 -0.34 6.10
C LEU A 183 15.40 -1.19 4.89
N SER A 184 16.61 -1.00 4.38
CA SER A 184 17.11 -1.79 3.23
C SER A 184 17.19 -3.27 3.54
N LYS A 185 17.62 -3.64 4.75
CA LYS A 185 17.67 -5.03 5.22
C LYS A 185 16.27 -5.60 5.43
N ALA A 186 15.41 -4.87 6.14
CA ALA A 186 14.04 -5.27 6.44
C ALA A 186 13.19 -5.45 5.19
N MET A 187 13.27 -4.52 4.23
CA MET A 187 12.53 -4.58 2.98
C MET A 187 12.86 -5.79 2.12
N ARG A 188 14.10 -6.26 2.09
CA ARG A 188 14.47 -7.49 1.37
C ARG A 188 13.76 -8.71 1.93
N LYS A 189 13.69 -8.83 3.26
CA LYS A 189 13.03 -9.94 3.96
C LYS A 189 11.52 -9.89 3.78
N ILE A 190 10.92 -8.72 4.04
CA ILE A 190 9.48 -8.58 4.05
C ILE A 190 8.86 -8.67 2.65
N THR A 191 9.58 -8.26 1.60
CA THR A 191 9.10 -8.39 0.21
C THR A 191 8.86 -9.85 -0.15
N GLN A 192 9.78 -10.75 0.23
CA GLN A 192 9.65 -12.18 -0.01
C GLN A 192 8.49 -12.78 0.79
N LEU A 193 8.38 -12.41 2.07
CA LEU A 193 7.32 -12.86 2.95
C LEU A 193 5.94 -12.41 2.44
N THR A 194 5.81 -11.13 2.11
CA THR A 194 4.57 -10.54 1.57
C THR A 194 4.09 -11.27 0.31
N ALA A 195 5.01 -11.55 -0.62
CA ALA A 195 4.68 -12.22 -1.87
C ALA A 195 4.23 -13.67 -1.65
N ARG A 196 4.96 -14.44 -0.84
CA ARG A 196 4.63 -15.85 -0.55
C ARG A 196 3.33 -15.99 0.23
N GLN A 197 3.09 -15.09 1.17
CA GLN A 197 1.95 -15.15 2.09
C GLN A 197 0.73 -14.34 1.59
N LYS A 198 0.80 -13.80 0.38
CA LYS A 198 -0.32 -13.05 -0.24
C LYS A 198 -0.91 -11.97 0.66
N VAL A 199 -0.05 -11.21 1.35
CA VAL A 199 -0.44 -10.09 2.22
C VAL A 199 -0.48 -8.80 1.42
N CYS A 200 -1.51 -7.98 1.57
CA CYS A 200 -1.54 -6.61 1.07
C CYS A 200 -0.85 -5.70 2.09
N LEU A 201 0.37 -5.25 1.79
CA LEU A 201 1.17 -4.42 2.69
C LEU A 201 1.23 -2.98 2.18
N ILE A 202 0.75 -2.05 3.00
CA ILE A 202 0.63 -0.63 2.66
C ILE A 202 1.49 0.17 3.61
N PHE A 203 2.35 1.04 3.05
CA PHE A 203 3.10 2.04 3.81
C PHE A 203 2.66 3.42 3.40
N THR A 204 2.29 4.26 4.35
CA THR A 204 2.20 5.69 4.12
C THR A 204 3.57 6.33 4.33
N ASN A 205 3.86 7.41 3.60
CA ASN A 205 5.11 8.12 3.70
C ASN A 205 4.95 9.61 3.39
N GLN A 206 5.77 10.44 4.00
CA GLN A 206 5.76 11.87 3.76
C GLN A 206 6.71 12.25 2.62
N LEU A 207 6.29 13.19 1.78
CA LEU A 207 7.12 13.81 0.76
C LEU A 207 7.97 14.92 1.38
N ARG A 208 9.25 14.93 0.99
CA ARG A 208 10.19 16.01 1.32
C ARG A 208 10.77 16.57 0.03
N GLN A 209 11.01 17.86 -0.01
CA GLN A 209 11.65 18.49 -1.15
C GLN A 209 13.16 18.29 -1.06
N LYS A 210 13.76 17.86 -2.17
CA LYS A 210 15.23 17.81 -2.30
C LYS A 210 15.75 19.22 -2.50
N MET A 211 16.69 19.64 -1.70
CA MET A 211 17.38 20.92 -1.90
C MET A 211 18.30 20.86 -3.12
N GLY A 212 18.38 21.94 -3.89
CA GLY A 212 19.31 22.09 -5.02
C GLY A 212 18.93 21.32 -6.31
N VAL A 213 17.76 20.73 -6.41
CA VAL A 213 17.30 20.06 -7.65
C VAL A 213 16.65 21.09 -8.58
N MET A 214 17.37 21.50 -9.61
CA MET A 214 16.85 22.42 -10.64
C MET A 214 16.07 21.70 -11.74
N PHE A 215 16.35 20.41 -12.02
CA PHE A 215 15.71 19.62 -13.07
C PHE A 215 15.29 18.23 -12.55
N GLY A 216 14.19 17.67 -13.08
CA GLY A 216 13.65 16.38 -12.69
C GLY A 216 12.66 16.45 -11.51
N ASP A 217 12.41 15.31 -10.86
CA ASP A 217 11.45 15.23 -9.74
C ASP A 217 12.10 15.76 -8.44
N PRO A 218 11.64 16.91 -7.92
CA PRO A 218 12.20 17.52 -6.71
C PRO A 218 11.77 16.79 -5.43
N TRP A 219 10.91 15.78 -5.52
CA TRP A 219 10.35 15.10 -4.37
C TRP A 219 11.10 13.82 -4.01
N THR A 220 11.26 13.58 -2.72
CA THR A 220 11.76 12.34 -2.14
C THR A 220 10.91 11.93 -0.95
N THR A 221 11.00 10.67 -0.54
CA THR A 221 10.32 10.16 0.66
C THR A 221 11.31 9.87 1.76
N SER A 222 10.86 9.88 3.02
CA SER A 222 11.68 9.53 4.18
C SER A 222 12.14 8.06 4.10
N GLY A 223 13.29 7.74 4.70
CA GLY A 223 13.80 6.35 4.78
C GLY A 223 14.59 5.89 3.55
N GLY A 224 15.01 6.80 2.67
CA GLY A 224 15.90 6.48 1.54
C GLY A 224 15.20 5.79 0.38
N LYS A 225 15.96 4.96 -0.38
CA LYS A 225 15.49 4.35 -1.63
C LYS A 225 14.91 2.94 -1.46
N ALA A 226 14.96 2.34 -0.27
CA ALA A 226 14.58 0.94 -0.07
C ALA A 226 13.08 0.70 -0.35
N LEU A 227 12.19 1.45 0.31
CA LEU A 227 10.75 1.34 0.07
C LEU A 227 10.36 1.68 -1.39
N PRO A 228 10.81 2.80 -2.00
CA PRO A 228 10.59 3.08 -3.42
C PRO A 228 11.03 1.96 -4.36
N PHE A 229 12.12 1.27 -4.05
CA PHE A 229 12.63 0.17 -4.88
C PHE A 229 11.75 -1.08 -4.75
N HIS A 230 11.40 -1.49 -3.53
CA HIS A 230 10.66 -2.72 -3.24
C HIS A 230 9.16 -2.60 -3.50
N ALA A 231 8.55 -1.42 -3.33
CA ALA A 231 7.15 -1.22 -3.63
C ALA A 231 6.81 -1.57 -5.08
N SER A 232 5.77 -2.38 -5.27
CA SER A 232 5.23 -2.72 -6.59
C SER A 232 4.39 -1.58 -7.14
N THR A 233 3.65 -0.91 -6.29
CA THR A 233 2.82 0.26 -6.62
C THR A 233 3.23 1.43 -5.73
N ARG A 234 3.36 2.61 -6.33
CA ARG A 234 3.59 3.86 -5.60
C ARG A 234 2.58 4.89 -6.06
N ILE A 235 1.85 5.45 -5.10
CA ILE A 235 0.77 6.41 -5.32
C ILE A 235 1.19 7.73 -4.68
N ARG A 236 1.22 8.80 -5.48
CA ARG A 236 1.47 10.16 -5.01
C ARG A 236 0.17 10.93 -4.91
N LEU A 237 -0.12 11.46 -3.73
CA LEU A 237 -1.30 12.27 -3.49
C LEU A 237 -0.95 13.75 -3.56
N LYS A 238 -1.85 14.52 -4.18
CA LYS A 238 -1.78 15.97 -4.26
C LYS A 238 -3.13 16.57 -3.92
N ASN A 239 -3.16 17.51 -2.99
CA ASN A 239 -4.32 18.33 -2.71
C ASN A 239 -4.53 19.33 -3.86
N MET A 240 -5.71 19.32 -4.47
CA MET A 240 -6.09 20.16 -5.61
C MET A 240 -6.99 21.33 -5.19
N GLY A 241 -7.39 21.39 -3.93
CA GLY A 241 -8.22 22.47 -3.39
C GLY A 241 -9.18 21.99 -2.33
N GLN A 242 -9.79 22.94 -1.64
CA GLN A 242 -10.76 22.71 -0.58
C GLN A 242 -12.17 22.57 -1.14
N ILE A 243 -12.96 21.70 -0.53
CA ILE A 243 -14.42 21.60 -0.75
C ILE A 243 -15.09 22.34 0.39
N LYS A 244 -15.97 23.26 0.05
CA LYS A 244 -16.67 24.11 1.04
C LYS A 244 -18.18 23.87 0.96
N ASP A 245 -18.84 23.95 2.12
CA ASP A 245 -20.29 23.98 2.21
C ASP A 245 -20.87 25.36 1.83
N THR A 246 -22.20 25.47 1.86
CA THR A 246 -22.91 26.73 1.57
C THR A 246 -22.58 27.87 2.55
N LYS A 247 -22.08 27.50 3.75
CA LYS A 247 -21.64 28.45 4.80
C LYS A 247 -20.14 28.78 4.72
N LYS A 248 -19.47 28.33 3.64
CA LYS A 248 -18.01 28.50 3.39
C LYS A 248 -17.11 27.71 4.36
N ASN A 249 -17.62 26.79 5.17
CA ASN A 249 -16.80 25.89 5.97
C ASN A 249 -16.11 24.87 5.08
N THR A 250 -14.85 24.54 5.35
CA THR A 250 -14.15 23.49 4.63
C THR A 250 -14.60 22.13 5.15
N ILE A 251 -15.28 21.35 4.30
CA ILE A 251 -15.84 20.03 4.63
C ILE A 251 -15.09 18.89 3.99
N GLY A 252 -14.12 19.19 3.13
CA GLY A 252 -13.31 18.18 2.43
C GLY A 252 -12.26 18.82 1.54
N ILE A 253 -11.56 17.97 0.82
CA ILE A 253 -10.54 18.35 -0.16
C ILE A 253 -10.71 17.56 -1.45
N LYS A 254 -10.30 18.13 -2.57
CA LYS A 254 -10.19 17.43 -3.86
C LYS A 254 -8.78 16.86 -3.97
N ILE A 255 -8.66 15.56 -4.16
CA ILE A 255 -7.38 14.86 -4.25
C ILE A 255 -7.14 14.42 -5.70
N ARG A 256 -5.89 14.59 -6.16
CA ARG A 256 -5.34 13.87 -7.30
C ARG A 256 -4.39 12.80 -6.77
N ALA A 257 -4.70 11.53 -7.07
CA ALA A 257 -3.84 10.39 -6.82
C ALA A 257 -3.18 9.95 -8.14
N GLN A 258 -1.85 10.00 -8.18
CA GLN A 258 -1.07 9.59 -9.35
C GLN A 258 -0.28 8.32 -9.05
N VAL A 259 -0.42 7.32 -9.88
CA VAL A 259 0.33 6.05 -9.78
C VAL A 259 1.70 6.26 -10.41
N ILE A 260 2.68 6.73 -9.63
CA ILE A 260 4.02 7.10 -10.11
C ILE A 260 4.94 5.90 -10.38
N LYS A 261 4.61 4.73 -9.85
CA LYS A 261 5.25 3.43 -10.15
C LYS A 261 4.20 2.35 -10.12
N ASN A 262 4.23 1.47 -11.10
CA ASN A 262 3.32 0.34 -11.18
C ASN A 262 4.00 -0.87 -11.85
N ARG A 263 4.05 -2.00 -11.15
CA ARG A 263 4.49 -3.29 -11.70
C ARG A 263 3.32 -4.18 -12.12
N LEU A 264 2.09 -3.73 -11.89
CA LEU A 264 0.86 -4.47 -12.15
C LEU A 264 0.14 -4.00 -13.42
N GLY A 265 0.58 -2.87 -13.95
CA GLY A 265 0.00 -2.24 -15.12
C GLY A 265 0.73 -0.94 -15.50
N PRO A 266 0.20 -0.16 -16.45
CA PRO A 266 0.83 1.07 -16.87
C PRO A 266 0.97 2.08 -15.72
N PRO A 267 2.17 2.65 -15.51
CA PRO A 267 2.36 3.74 -14.56
C PRO A 267 1.81 5.07 -15.11
N LEU A 268 1.90 6.12 -14.30
CA LEU A 268 1.55 7.52 -14.58
C LEU A 268 0.05 7.81 -14.78
N ARG A 269 -0.81 6.80 -14.62
CA ARG A 269 -2.25 7.03 -14.54
C ARG A 269 -2.61 7.81 -13.28
N SER A 270 -3.67 8.59 -13.35
CA SER A 270 -4.16 9.36 -12.20
C SER A 270 -5.67 9.28 -12.09
N ALA A 271 -6.16 9.40 -10.86
CA ALA A 271 -7.57 9.57 -10.53
C ALA A 271 -7.75 10.84 -9.69
N GLU A 272 -8.86 11.53 -9.89
CA GLU A 272 -9.27 12.65 -9.06
C GLU A 272 -10.59 12.33 -8.40
N PHE A 273 -10.67 12.60 -7.11
CA PHE A 273 -11.88 12.35 -6.33
C PHE A 273 -12.00 13.32 -5.15
N PRO A 274 -13.24 13.65 -4.73
CA PRO A 274 -13.48 14.37 -3.51
C PRO A 274 -13.29 13.46 -2.29
N LEU A 275 -12.72 14.02 -1.25
CA LEU A 275 -12.49 13.39 0.02
C LEU A 275 -13.09 14.29 1.10
N TYR A 276 -14.15 13.80 1.74
CA TYR A 276 -14.85 14.48 2.81
C TYR A 276 -14.36 14.05 4.17
N PHE A 277 -14.32 14.97 5.14
CA PHE A 277 -13.75 14.70 6.46
C PHE A 277 -14.67 13.83 7.34
N ASP A 278 -15.96 13.78 7.03
CA ASP A 278 -16.98 13.04 7.78
C ASP A 278 -17.29 11.63 7.22
N LYS A 279 -17.06 11.38 5.94
CA LYS A 279 -17.45 10.13 5.25
C LYS A 279 -16.40 9.54 4.34
N GLY A 280 -15.24 10.19 4.22
CA GLY A 280 -14.14 9.72 3.37
C GLY A 280 -14.34 10.00 1.88
N ILE A 281 -13.99 9.05 1.02
CA ILE A 281 -14.03 9.18 -0.44
C ILE A 281 -15.47 9.12 -0.95
N ASP A 282 -15.85 10.10 -1.79
CA ASP A 282 -17.11 10.07 -2.53
C ASP A 282 -16.90 9.43 -3.91
N ASP A 283 -16.97 8.12 -3.94
CA ASP A 283 -16.77 7.35 -5.17
C ASP A 283 -17.91 7.55 -6.15
N PHE A 284 -19.16 7.59 -5.66
CA PHE A 284 -20.34 7.83 -6.50
C PHE A 284 -20.31 9.19 -7.18
N GLY A 285 -20.00 10.26 -6.44
CA GLY A 285 -19.87 11.61 -6.99
C GLY A 285 -18.73 11.70 -8.01
N SER A 286 -17.66 10.95 -7.83
CA SER A 286 -16.55 10.86 -8.78
C SER A 286 -16.99 10.27 -10.13
N TRP A 287 -17.73 9.16 -10.09
CA TRP A 287 -18.30 8.53 -11.30
C TRP A 287 -19.32 9.44 -11.98
N LEU A 288 -20.21 10.05 -11.21
CA LEU A 288 -21.22 10.97 -11.75
C LEU A 288 -20.58 12.15 -12.50
N THR A 289 -19.46 12.67 -11.97
CA THR A 289 -18.69 13.73 -12.63
C THR A 289 -18.14 13.26 -13.98
N ILE A 290 -17.48 12.10 -14.03
CA ILE A 290 -16.95 11.52 -15.28
C ILE A 290 -18.08 11.25 -16.28
N MET A 291 -19.20 10.69 -15.84
CA MET A 291 -20.35 10.42 -16.72
C MET A 291 -20.90 11.70 -17.34
N LYS A 292 -20.94 12.80 -16.57
CA LYS A 292 -21.36 14.12 -17.09
C LYS A 292 -20.37 14.67 -18.10
N ASP A 293 -19.05 14.60 -17.79
CA ASP A 293 -17.98 15.09 -18.69
C ASP A 293 -17.97 14.34 -20.01
N HIS A 294 -18.28 13.05 -20.00
CA HIS A 294 -18.42 12.21 -21.19
C HIS A 294 -19.83 12.18 -21.80
N LYS A 295 -20.77 13.01 -21.31
CA LYS A 295 -22.16 13.10 -21.79
C LYS A 295 -22.94 11.78 -21.75
N LEU A 296 -22.59 10.90 -20.83
CA LEU A 296 -23.27 9.61 -20.63
C LEU A 296 -24.54 9.74 -19.79
N VAL A 297 -24.67 10.83 -19.03
CA VAL A 297 -25.87 11.21 -18.27
C VAL A 297 -26.25 12.65 -18.56
N LYS A 298 -27.57 12.96 -18.54
CA LYS A 298 -28.06 14.34 -18.65
C LYS A 298 -27.89 15.04 -17.30
N GLN A 299 -27.66 16.36 -17.36
CA GLN A 299 -27.67 17.20 -16.16
C GLN A 299 -29.03 17.26 -15.53
#